data_9c0673dac2f457b80d617fb8fce33a9a
#
_entry.id   9c0673dac2f457b80d617fb8fce33a9a
#
_cell.length_a   1.000
_cell.length_b   1.000
_cell.length_c   1.000
_cell.angle_alpha   90.00
_cell.angle_beta   90.00
_cell.angle_gamma   90.00
#
_symmetry.space_group_name_H-M   'P 1'
#
loop_
_entity.id
_entity.type
_entity.pdbx_description
1 polymer ?
#
loop_
_entity_poly.entity_id
_entity_poly.type
_entity_poly.pdbx_seq_one_letter_code
_entity_poly.pdbx_strand_id
1 'polypeptide(L)'
;MGETDVAAAVARLDALTRRLRRECPWDREQDERTIVPHTVEEAYELADAANAGDDRKLLDELGDVLFQVHFLSLLLEERGAGDMAQVAEHVRQKLIRRHPHVFGDVEAHHAEEVLRNWDAIKRTEPGREQGIFGEVPENLPALLHARKVQRRAASSGFDPADAETALEGVTAQAEALAAAGEDRDPRFAAVGDLLFAAVNVARKLKVDPELALRSSSARFRGRVEAAERLAEADGAAWADLSEERRFGYYARAAFEAAGE
;
A
#
# COMPACT_ATOMS: atom_id res chain seq x y z
N MET A 1 -4.92 -19.74 22.46
CA MET A 1 -3.53 -19.48 22.92
C MET A 1 -3.60 -18.41 24.01
N GLY A 2 -2.99 -18.59 25.17
CA GLY A 2 -2.99 -17.60 26.26
C GLY A 2 -1.93 -16.50 26.03
N GLU A 3 -2.07 -15.38 26.70
CA GLU A 3 -1.18 -14.21 26.62
C GLU A 3 0.31 -14.58 26.84
N THR A 4 0.57 -15.57 27.72
CA THR A 4 1.91 -16.12 28.01
C THR A 4 2.54 -16.81 26.77
N ASP A 5 1.73 -17.35 25.88
CA ASP A 5 2.17 -18.06 24.69
C ASP A 5 2.63 -17.10 23.59
N VAL A 6 1.97 -15.96 23.42
CA VAL A 6 2.34 -14.89 22.46
C VAL A 6 3.67 -14.26 22.88
N ALA A 7 3.83 -13.87 24.13
CA ALA A 7 5.06 -13.27 24.64
C ALA A 7 6.26 -14.22 24.49
N ALA A 8 6.07 -15.50 24.80
CA ALA A 8 7.12 -16.51 24.63
C ALA A 8 7.46 -16.76 23.15
N ALA A 9 6.49 -16.73 22.25
CA ALA A 9 6.73 -16.88 20.81
C ALA A 9 7.53 -15.71 20.25
N VAL A 10 7.17 -14.48 20.59
CA VAL A 10 7.89 -13.26 20.17
C VAL A 10 9.32 -13.25 20.74
N ALA A 11 9.50 -13.64 22.01
CA ALA A 11 10.83 -13.75 22.62
C ALA A 11 11.72 -14.80 21.92
N ARG A 12 11.15 -15.93 21.47
CA ARG A 12 11.89 -16.93 20.68
C ARG A 12 12.30 -16.37 19.30
N LEU A 13 11.46 -15.58 18.66
CA LEU A 13 11.80 -14.94 17.39
C LEU A 13 12.94 -13.92 17.59
N ASP A 14 12.87 -13.08 18.64
CA ASP A 14 13.97 -12.15 18.97
C ASP A 14 15.30 -12.90 19.19
N ALA A 15 15.28 -13.97 20.00
CA ALA A 15 16.46 -14.79 20.24
C ALA A 15 17.02 -15.42 18.95
N LEU A 16 16.14 -15.87 18.05
CA LEU A 16 16.53 -16.40 16.74
C LEU A 16 17.17 -15.31 15.86
N THR A 17 16.57 -14.14 15.76
CA THR A 17 17.09 -13.00 15.00
C THR A 17 18.49 -12.61 15.49
N ARG A 18 18.69 -12.51 16.81
CA ARG A 18 20.02 -12.25 17.40
C ARG A 18 21.03 -13.35 17.11
N ARG A 19 20.61 -14.60 17.02
CA ARG A 19 21.47 -15.70 16.63
C ARG A 19 21.86 -15.62 15.16
N LEU A 20 20.92 -15.40 14.26
CA LEU A 20 21.17 -15.19 12.83
C LEU A 20 22.15 -14.04 12.61
N ARG A 21 21.95 -12.91 13.27
CA ARG A 21 22.85 -11.75 13.19
C ARG A 21 24.31 -12.11 13.55
N ARG A 22 24.53 -13.02 14.48
CA ARG A 22 25.88 -13.43 14.89
C ARG A 22 26.49 -14.56 14.04
N GLU A 23 25.69 -15.50 13.58
CA GLU A 23 26.14 -16.77 13.01
C GLU A 23 25.99 -16.84 11.50
N CYS A 24 24.97 -16.19 10.91
CA CYS A 24 24.76 -16.20 9.46
C CYS A 24 25.66 -15.17 8.77
N PRO A 25 26.47 -15.57 7.78
CA PRO A 25 27.35 -14.64 7.06
C PRO A 25 26.59 -13.51 6.37
N TRP A 26 25.41 -13.80 5.81
CA TRP A 26 24.59 -12.83 5.12
C TRP A 26 23.99 -11.81 6.10
N ASP A 27 23.38 -12.26 7.20
CA ASP A 27 22.77 -11.38 8.20
C ASP A 27 23.79 -10.45 8.86
N ARG A 28 25.03 -10.89 9.04
CA ARG A 28 26.11 -10.08 9.61
C ARG A 28 26.50 -8.87 8.76
N GLU A 29 26.33 -8.97 7.45
CA GLU A 29 26.69 -7.90 6.51
C GLU A 29 25.58 -6.88 6.31
N GLN A 30 24.36 -7.16 6.81
CA GLN A 30 23.22 -6.28 6.59
C GLN A 30 23.29 -5.02 7.43
N ASP A 31 22.82 -3.93 6.86
CA ASP A 31 22.51 -2.67 7.52
C ASP A 31 21.07 -2.22 7.21
N GLU A 32 20.65 -1.07 7.71
CA GLU A 32 19.29 -0.58 7.48
C GLU A 32 19.01 -0.32 6.00
N ARG A 33 20.01 0.06 5.22
CA ARG A 33 19.84 0.37 3.79
C ARG A 33 19.68 -0.90 2.96
N THR A 34 20.31 -1.99 3.38
CA THR A 34 20.20 -3.28 2.70
C THR A 34 18.94 -4.04 3.10
N ILE A 35 18.43 -3.85 4.31
CA ILE A 35 17.23 -4.53 4.82
C ILE A 35 15.93 -3.81 4.44
N VAL A 36 15.89 -2.48 4.42
CA VAL A 36 14.66 -1.74 4.10
C VAL A 36 14.05 -2.09 2.74
N PRO A 37 14.82 -2.34 1.65
CA PRO A 37 14.23 -2.85 0.40
C PRO A 37 13.42 -4.12 0.58
N HIS A 38 13.92 -5.11 1.34
CA HIS A 38 13.18 -6.34 1.66
C HIS A 38 11.91 -6.04 2.47
N THR A 39 12.00 -5.14 3.47
CA THR A 39 10.82 -4.72 4.25
C THR A 39 9.71 -4.15 3.34
N VAL A 40 10.06 -3.41 2.29
CA VAL A 40 9.10 -2.87 1.31
C VAL A 40 8.51 -3.99 0.46
N GLU A 41 9.33 -4.96 0.04
CA GLU A 41 8.91 -6.15 -0.71
C GLU A 41 7.89 -6.96 0.11
N GLU A 42 8.22 -7.35 1.35
CA GLU A 42 7.34 -8.08 2.25
C GLU A 42 6.03 -7.32 2.54
N ALA A 43 6.08 -5.98 2.64
CA ALA A 43 4.87 -5.18 2.82
C ALA A 43 3.94 -5.24 1.60
N TYR A 44 4.46 -5.34 0.39
CA TYR A 44 3.67 -5.54 -0.82
C TYR A 44 3.14 -6.97 -0.94
N GLU A 45 3.92 -7.98 -0.56
CA GLU A 45 3.48 -9.38 -0.56
C GLU A 45 2.38 -9.60 0.48
N LEU A 46 2.52 -9.04 1.66
CA LEU A 46 1.47 -8.99 2.69
C LEU A 46 0.18 -8.35 2.14
N ALA A 47 0.29 -7.24 1.41
CA ALA A 47 -0.87 -6.57 0.84
C ALA A 47 -1.54 -7.42 -0.26
N ASP A 48 -0.75 -8.11 -1.09
CA ASP A 48 -1.25 -9.01 -2.13
C ASP A 48 -1.93 -10.24 -1.51
N ALA A 49 -1.36 -10.84 -0.45
CA ALA A 49 -1.95 -11.95 0.30
C ALA A 49 -3.29 -11.57 0.94
N ALA A 50 -3.35 -10.41 1.60
CA ALA A 50 -4.58 -9.88 2.19
C ALA A 50 -5.66 -9.62 1.14
N ASN A 51 -5.29 -9.06 -0.01
CA ASN A 51 -6.23 -8.78 -1.10
C ASN A 51 -6.75 -10.05 -1.80
N ALA A 52 -5.95 -11.11 -1.84
CA ALA A 52 -6.34 -12.42 -2.36
C ALA A 52 -7.25 -13.21 -1.40
N GLY A 53 -7.30 -12.84 -0.12
CA GLY A 53 -8.02 -13.59 0.91
C GLY A 53 -7.37 -14.93 1.25
N ASP A 54 -6.07 -15.07 1.02
CA ASP A 54 -5.29 -16.28 1.33
C ASP A 54 -4.71 -16.18 2.74
N ASP A 55 -5.44 -16.74 3.71
CA ASP A 55 -5.05 -16.72 5.13
C ASP A 55 -3.70 -17.41 5.39
N ARG A 56 -3.35 -18.43 4.61
CA ARG A 56 -2.07 -19.13 4.77
C ARG A 56 -0.91 -18.24 4.33
N LYS A 57 -1.05 -17.61 3.17
CA LYS A 57 -0.07 -16.67 2.66
C LYS A 57 0.00 -15.42 3.54
N LEU A 58 -1.14 -14.92 3.99
CA LEU A 58 -1.21 -13.79 4.92
C LEU A 58 -0.46 -14.06 6.23
N LEU A 59 -0.53 -15.28 6.76
CA LEU A 59 0.21 -15.68 7.96
C LEU A 59 1.73 -15.69 7.71
N ASP A 60 2.16 -16.16 6.55
CA ASP A 60 3.56 -16.20 6.11
C ASP A 60 4.14 -14.78 6.02
N GLU A 61 3.52 -13.93 5.23
CA GLU A 61 3.96 -12.56 5.01
C GLU A 61 3.92 -11.68 6.28
N LEU A 62 2.97 -11.92 7.19
CA LEU A 62 2.98 -11.30 8.53
C LEU A 62 4.21 -11.72 9.34
N GLY A 63 4.66 -12.96 9.18
CA GLY A 63 5.89 -13.46 9.80
C GLY A 63 7.12 -12.73 9.27
N ASP A 64 7.21 -12.55 7.95
CA ASP A 64 8.34 -11.89 7.29
C ASP A 64 8.40 -10.40 7.66
N VAL A 65 7.28 -9.69 7.63
CA VAL A 65 7.23 -8.29 8.11
C VAL A 65 7.62 -8.20 9.61
N LEU A 66 7.16 -9.13 10.44
CA LEU A 66 7.53 -9.16 11.86
C LEU A 66 9.04 -9.41 12.04
N PHE A 67 9.64 -10.31 11.27
CA PHE A 67 11.07 -10.55 11.27
C PHE A 67 11.85 -9.28 10.87
N GLN A 68 11.43 -8.57 9.83
CA GLN A 68 12.03 -7.30 9.41
C GLN A 68 12.02 -6.26 10.54
N VAL A 69 10.92 -6.16 11.29
CA VAL A 69 10.82 -5.25 12.45
C VAL A 69 11.80 -5.65 13.54
N HIS A 70 11.93 -6.94 13.85
CA HIS A 70 12.90 -7.44 14.83
C HIS A 70 14.34 -7.16 14.40
N PHE A 71 14.67 -7.42 13.15
CA PHE A 71 16.02 -7.22 12.62
C PHE A 71 16.43 -5.74 12.64
N LEU A 72 15.56 -4.84 12.15
CA LEU A 72 15.80 -3.40 12.18
C LEU A 72 15.90 -2.85 13.61
N SER A 73 15.11 -3.41 14.55
CA SER A 73 15.21 -3.03 15.98
C SER A 73 16.54 -3.49 16.58
N LEU A 74 17.07 -4.62 16.17
CA LEU A 74 18.39 -5.09 16.59
C LEU A 74 19.52 -4.20 16.06
N LEU A 75 19.43 -3.74 14.80
CA LEU A 75 20.37 -2.77 14.25
C LEU A 75 20.33 -1.42 14.99
N LEU A 76 19.14 -0.98 15.44
CA LEU A 76 19.02 0.19 16.33
C LEU A 76 19.73 -0.03 17.67
N GLU A 77 19.58 -1.23 18.28
CA GLU A 77 20.21 -1.60 19.55
C GLU A 77 21.75 -1.63 19.43
N GLU A 78 22.28 -2.20 18.35
CA GLU A 78 23.71 -2.25 18.07
C GLU A 78 24.37 -0.84 18.02
N ARG A 79 23.58 0.18 17.63
CA ARG A 79 24.03 1.58 17.60
C ARG A 79 23.73 2.35 18.89
N GLY A 80 23.07 1.74 19.86
CA GLY A 80 22.63 2.41 21.08
C GLY A 80 21.53 3.46 20.86
N ALA A 81 20.77 3.35 19.75
CA ALA A 81 19.74 4.32 19.36
C ALA A 81 18.32 3.89 19.80
N GLY A 82 18.16 2.67 20.29
CA GLY A 82 16.90 2.10 20.78
C GLY A 82 16.91 0.60 20.68
N ASP A 83 15.82 -0.03 21.13
CA ASP A 83 15.63 -1.47 21.10
C ASP A 83 14.17 -1.83 20.78
N MET A 84 13.87 -3.11 20.68
CA MET A 84 12.52 -3.61 20.38
C MET A 84 11.48 -3.20 21.44
N ALA A 85 11.89 -3.14 22.71
CA ALA A 85 11.00 -2.71 23.79
C ALA A 85 10.63 -1.23 23.65
N GLN A 86 11.60 -0.39 23.31
CA GLN A 86 11.38 1.03 23.05
C GLN A 86 10.53 1.26 21.78
N VAL A 87 10.73 0.47 20.72
CA VAL A 87 9.88 0.52 19.51
C VAL A 87 8.43 0.21 19.87
N ALA A 88 8.19 -0.88 20.61
CA ALA A 88 6.86 -1.29 21.04
C ALA A 88 6.21 -0.25 21.97
N GLU A 89 6.94 0.25 22.97
CA GLU A 89 6.42 1.26 23.89
C GLU A 89 6.14 2.59 23.20
N HIS A 90 7.00 3.02 22.28
CA HIS A 90 6.78 4.23 21.50
C HIS A 90 5.47 4.16 20.69
N VAL A 91 5.22 3.06 19.98
CA VAL A 91 3.98 2.91 19.20
C VAL A 91 2.78 2.78 20.13
N ARG A 92 2.89 2.07 21.28
CA ARG A 92 1.82 1.95 22.27
C ARG A 92 1.38 3.33 22.78
N GLN A 93 2.31 4.16 23.22
CA GLN A 93 2.02 5.52 23.71
C GLN A 93 1.42 6.40 22.63
N LYS A 94 1.93 6.32 21.41
CA LYS A 94 1.40 7.03 20.24
C LYS A 94 -0.06 6.64 19.95
N LEU A 95 -0.37 5.34 20.00
CA LEU A 95 -1.74 4.84 19.78
C LEU A 95 -2.69 5.29 20.89
N ILE A 96 -2.30 5.19 22.17
CA ILE A 96 -3.12 5.67 23.30
C ILE A 96 -3.44 7.16 23.11
N ARG A 97 -2.43 7.98 22.87
CA ARG A 97 -2.61 9.44 22.67
C ARG A 97 -3.55 9.78 21.53
N ARG A 98 -3.52 8.99 20.44
CA ARG A 98 -4.33 9.23 19.24
C ARG A 98 -5.73 8.60 19.28
N HIS A 99 -6.06 7.88 20.36
CA HIS A 99 -7.38 7.29 20.56
C HIS A 99 -8.04 7.79 21.85
N PRO A 100 -8.24 9.11 22.03
CA PRO A 100 -8.84 9.64 23.25
C PRO A 100 -10.29 9.20 23.45
N HIS A 101 -10.95 8.71 22.41
CA HIS A 101 -12.29 8.10 22.47
C HIS A 101 -12.29 6.68 23.05
N VAL A 102 -11.10 6.04 23.23
CA VAL A 102 -10.95 4.72 23.85
C VAL A 102 -10.28 4.85 25.22
N PHE A 103 -9.32 5.74 25.35
CA PHE A 103 -8.44 5.86 26.52
C PHE A 103 -8.62 7.16 27.31
N GLY A 104 -9.54 8.02 26.90
CA GLY A 104 -9.87 9.31 27.53
C GLY A 104 -11.36 9.60 27.47
N ASP A 105 -11.73 10.88 27.59
CA ASP A 105 -13.10 11.33 27.76
C ASP A 105 -13.74 11.91 26.47
N VAL A 106 -13.12 11.72 25.32
CA VAL A 106 -13.64 12.19 24.03
C VAL A 106 -14.61 11.16 23.45
N GLU A 107 -15.84 11.56 23.17
CA GLU A 107 -16.78 10.69 22.47
C GLU A 107 -16.58 10.77 20.94
N ALA A 108 -16.64 9.61 20.28
CA ALA A 108 -16.68 9.49 18.83
C ALA A 108 -17.56 8.29 18.46
N HIS A 109 -18.65 8.56 17.75
CA HIS A 109 -19.66 7.54 17.42
C HIS A 109 -19.48 6.97 16.01
N HIS A 110 -18.69 7.65 15.16
CA HIS A 110 -18.48 7.27 13.77
C HIS A 110 -16.99 7.26 13.41
N ALA A 111 -16.59 6.34 12.53
CA ALA A 111 -15.21 6.21 12.08
C ALA A 111 -14.63 7.52 11.49
N GLU A 112 -15.47 8.33 10.86
CA GLU A 112 -15.08 9.62 10.30
C GLU A 112 -14.70 10.65 11.37
N GLU A 113 -15.36 10.62 12.53
CA GLU A 113 -15.01 11.47 13.68
C GLU A 113 -13.67 11.04 14.27
N VAL A 114 -13.45 9.72 14.40
CA VAL A 114 -12.17 9.16 14.83
C VAL A 114 -11.03 9.62 13.92
N LEU A 115 -11.23 9.56 12.60
CA LEU A 115 -10.21 9.99 11.63
C LEU A 115 -9.94 11.50 11.70
N ARG A 116 -10.97 12.33 11.86
CA ARG A 116 -10.80 13.78 12.05
C ARG A 116 -10.01 14.10 13.33
N ASN A 117 -10.37 13.46 14.44
CA ASN A 117 -9.69 13.62 15.72
C ASN A 117 -8.22 13.16 15.63
N TRP A 118 -7.99 12.01 15.02
CA TRP A 118 -6.64 11.50 14.75
C TRP A 118 -5.77 12.50 13.97
N ASP A 119 -6.29 13.02 12.86
CA ASP A 119 -5.56 13.98 12.04
C ASP A 119 -5.35 15.33 12.77
N ALA A 120 -6.30 15.74 13.62
CA ALA A 120 -6.17 16.94 14.47
C ALA A 120 -5.06 16.74 15.52
N ILE A 121 -5.09 15.64 16.27
CA ILE A 121 -4.06 15.31 17.28
C ILE A 121 -2.70 15.19 16.63
N LYS A 122 -2.62 14.52 15.49
CA LYS A 122 -1.38 14.35 14.77
C LYS A 122 -0.75 15.68 14.37
N ARG A 123 -1.53 16.69 14.00
CA ARG A 123 -1.04 18.05 13.66
C ARG A 123 -0.43 18.79 14.83
N THR A 124 -0.85 18.49 16.06
CA THR A 124 -0.34 19.16 17.28
C THR A 124 0.89 18.49 17.89
N GLU A 125 1.34 17.35 17.34
CA GLU A 125 2.51 16.62 17.85
C GLU A 125 3.80 17.44 17.58
N PRO A 126 4.77 17.47 18.53
CA PRO A 126 6.04 18.19 18.36
C PRO A 126 6.83 17.67 17.15
N GLY A 127 7.54 18.59 16.48
CA GLY A 127 8.42 18.25 15.35
C GLY A 127 7.68 18.02 14.02
N ARG A 128 6.41 18.40 13.96
CA ARG A 128 5.61 18.27 12.73
C ARG A 128 5.73 19.51 11.85
N GLU A 129 5.85 19.29 10.54
CA GLU A 129 5.77 20.36 9.56
C GLU A 129 4.37 20.99 9.58
N GLN A 130 4.35 22.34 9.59
CA GLN A 130 3.11 23.11 9.61
C GLN A 130 2.56 23.28 8.19
N GLY A 131 1.24 23.47 8.08
CA GLY A 131 0.54 23.66 6.81
C GLY A 131 -0.41 22.54 6.46
N ILE A 132 -1.22 22.77 5.44
CA ILE A 132 -2.28 21.82 5.00
C ILE A 132 -1.66 20.48 4.60
N PHE A 133 -0.52 20.51 3.90
CA PHE A 133 0.16 19.33 3.37
C PHE A 133 1.31 18.84 4.24
N GLY A 134 1.58 19.46 5.40
CA GLY A 134 2.65 19.06 6.31
C GLY A 134 2.75 17.55 6.49
N GLU A 135 3.93 16.99 6.30
CA GLU A 135 4.26 15.56 6.42
C GLU A 135 3.55 14.62 5.43
N VAL A 136 3.35 15.05 4.20
CA VAL A 136 3.16 14.09 3.11
C VAL A 136 4.57 13.62 2.70
N PRO A 137 4.95 12.34 2.94
CA PRO A 137 6.27 11.87 2.53
C PRO A 137 6.37 11.87 1.01
N GLU A 138 7.40 12.52 0.48
CA GLU A 138 7.61 12.63 -0.98
C GLU A 138 8.07 11.31 -1.62
N ASN A 139 8.59 10.38 -0.82
CA ASN A 139 9.09 9.07 -1.28
C ASN A 139 8.02 7.98 -1.38
N LEU A 140 6.74 8.33 -1.24
CA LEU A 140 5.65 7.37 -1.44
C LEU A 140 5.47 7.00 -2.93
N PRO A 141 5.00 5.79 -3.25
CA PRO A 141 4.46 5.47 -4.55
C PRO A 141 3.44 6.52 -5.01
N ALA A 142 3.43 6.86 -6.31
CA ALA A 142 2.72 8.03 -6.81
C ALA A 142 1.22 8.07 -6.46
N LEU A 143 0.54 6.92 -6.54
CA LEU A 143 -0.89 6.83 -6.21
C LEU A 143 -1.15 7.01 -4.71
N LEU A 144 -0.28 6.48 -3.85
CA LEU A 144 -0.36 6.69 -2.41
C LEU A 144 -0.03 8.14 -2.03
N HIS A 145 0.95 8.76 -2.71
CA HIS A 145 1.27 10.17 -2.54
C HIS A 145 0.06 11.05 -2.89
N ALA A 146 -0.51 10.87 -4.08
CA ALA A 146 -1.70 11.59 -4.54
C ALA A 146 -2.89 11.43 -3.57
N ARG A 147 -3.19 10.19 -3.14
CA ARG A 147 -4.23 9.91 -2.13
C ARG A 147 -3.96 10.66 -0.83
N LYS A 148 -2.71 10.73 -0.38
CA LYS A 148 -2.35 11.39 0.87
C LYS A 148 -2.46 12.90 0.76
N VAL A 149 -2.05 13.49 -0.36
CA VAL A 149 -2.25 14.92 -0.69
C VAL A 149 -3.75 15.27 -0.67
N GLN A 150 -4.57 14.50 -1.39
CA GLN A 150 -6.02 14.71 -1.45
C GLN A 150 -6.69 14.56 -0.07
N ARG A 151 -6.28 13.56 0.73
CA ARG A 151 -6.78 13.42 2.09
C ARG A 151 -6.44 14.62 2.97
N ARG A 152 -5.26 15.21 2.79
CA ARG A 152 -4.85 16.43 3.51
C ARG A 152 -5.69 17.63 3.09
N ALA A 153 -5.91 17.82 1.80
CA ALA A 153 -6.81 18.86 1.29
C ALA A 153 -8.22 18.69 1.86
N ALA A 154 -8.76 17.47 1.84
CA ALA A 154 -10.08 17.14 2.39
C ALA A 154 -10.17 17.47 3.89
N SER A 155 -9.14 17.21 4.68
CA SER A 155 -9.11 17.56 6.11
C SER A 155 -9.08 19.06 6.41
N SER A 156 -8.82 19.89 5.38
CA SER A 156 -8.89 21.36 5.45
C SER A 156 -10.19 21.92 4.88
N GLY A 157 -11.13 21.06 4.47
CA GLY A 157 -12.41 21.45 3.89
C GLY A 157 -12.40 21.54 2.35
N PHE A 158 -11.28 21.21 1.68
CA PHE A 158 -11.21 21.18 0.23
C PHE A 158 -11.41 19.75 -0.28
N ASP A 159 -12.68 19.37 -0.47
CA ASP A 159 -13.07 18.01 -0.83
C ASP A 159 -14.33 17.99 -1.72
N PRO A 160 -14.39 17.21 -2.81
CA PRO A 160 -15.65 16.92 -3.50
C PRO A 160 -16.71 16.38 -2.54
N ALA A 161 -17.98 16.66 -2.79
CA ALA A 161 -19.07 16.26 -1.92
C ALA A 161 -19.13 14.73 -1.73
N ASP A 162 -19.04 13.99 -2.84
CA ASP A 162 -19.20 12.54 -2.89
C ASP A 162 -18.39 11.90 -4.02
N ALA A 163 -18.57 10.60 -4.24
CA ALA A 163 -17.88 9.84 -5.27
C ALA A 163 -18.39 10.17 -6.69
N GLU A 164 -19.64 10.57 -6.82
CA GLU A 164 -20.25 10.96 -8.10
C GLU A 164 -19.62 12.25 -8.61
N THR A 165 -19.54 13.27 -7.76
CA THR A 165 -18.83 14.53 -8.05
C THR A 165 -17.35 14.29 -8.38
N ALA A 166 -16.69 13.35 -7.69
CA ALA A 166 -15.32 13.01 -7.99
C ALA A 166 -15.19 12.31 -9.36
N LEU A 167 -16.17 11.50 -9.78
CA LEU A 167 -16.21 10.83 -11.07
C LEU A 167 -16.44 11.81 -12.24
N GLU A 168 -17.25 12.85 -12.04
CA GLU A 168 -17.38 13.94 -12.99
C GLU A 168 -16.01 14.60 -13.27
N GLY A 169 -15.17 14.72 -12.25
CA GLY A 169 -13.80 15.19 -12.39
C GLY A 169 -12.95 14.30 -13.31
N VAL A 170 -13.10 12.98 -13.23
CA VAL A 170 -12.40 12.04 -14.12
C VAL A 170 -12.86 12.25 -15.58
N THR A 171 -14.15 12.41 -15.81
CA THR A 171 -14.73 12.66 -17.13
C THR A 171 -14.17 13.96 -17.72
N ALA A 172 -14.16 15.04 -16.95
CA ALA A 172 -13.61 16.31 -17.39
C ALA A 172 -12.11 16.23 -17.73
N GLN A 173 -11.33 15.49 -16.95
CA GLN A 173 -9.89 15.30 -17.26
C GLN A 173 -9.66 14.40 -18.48
N ALA A 174 -10.53 13.40 -18.71
CA ALA A 174 -10.47 12.59 -19.94
C ALA A 174 -10.76 13.43 -21.19
N GLU A 175 -11.74 14.33 -21.12
CA GLU A 175 -12.03 15.29 -22.20
C GLU A 175 -10.87 16.27 -22.43
N ALA A 176 -10.28 16.79 -21.33
CA ALA A 176 -9.11 17.67 -21.40
C ALA A 176 -7.90 16.95 -22.06
N LEU A 177 -7.66 15.68 -21.71
CA LEU A 177 -6.63 14.87 -22.35
C LEU A 177 -6.90 14.66 -23.85
N ALA A 178 -8.15 14.42 -24.24
CA ALA A 178 -8.51 14.28 -25.65
C ALA A 178 -8.29 15.59 -26.44
N ALA A 179 -8.42 16.74 -25.77
CA ALA A 179 -8.21 18.06 -26.37
C ALA A 179 -6.75 18.55 -26.31
N ALA A 180 -5.85 17.87 -25.62
CA ALA A 180 -4.48 18.34 -25.35
C ALA A 180 -3.54 18.39 -26.58
N GLY A 181 -4.03 18.07 -27.79
CA GLY A 181 -3.25 18.09 -28.99
C GLY A 181 -2.14 17.03 -29.03
N GLU A 182 -1.09 17.27 -29.86
CA GLU A 182 0.01 16.30 -30.01
C GLU A 182 1.26 16.63 -29.15
N ASP A 183 1.32 17.81 -28.59
CA ASP A 183 2.47 18.28 -27.83
C ASP A 183 2.66 17.49 -26.54
N ARG A 184 3.93 17.16 -26.24
CA ARG A 184 4.30 16.28 -25.13
C ARG A 184 3.93 16.86 -23.77
N ASP A 185 4.25 18.13 -23.52
CA ASP A 185 4.10 18.72 -22.18
C ASP A 185 2.63 18.91 -21.78
N PRO A 186 1.72 19.40 -22.64
CA PRO A 186 0.29 19.39 -22.33
C PRO A 186 -0.28 17.99 -22.10
N ARG A 187 0.13 17.00 -22.93
CA ARG A 187 -0.30 15.61 -22.73
C ARG A 187 0.20 15.01 -21.41
N PHE A 188 1.45 15.28 -21.06
CA PHE A 188 2.02 14.83 -19.79
C PHE A 188 1.23 15.38 -18.60
N ALA A 189 0.92 16.67 -18.61
CA ALA A 189 0.10 17.29 -17.57
C ALA A 189 -1.31 16.69 -17.53
N ALA A 190 -2.00 16.58 -18.67
CA ALA A 190 -3.36 16.05 -18.74
C ALA A 190 -3.45 14.56 -18.29
N VAL A 191 -2.45 13.73 -18.60
CA VAL A 191 -2.38 12.36 -18.07
C VAL A 191 -2.21 12.36 -16.55
N GLY A 192 -1.35 13.23 -16.02
CA GLY A 192 -1.17 13.40 -14.56
C GLY A 192 -2.46 13.79 -13.86
N ASP A 193 -3.19 14.75 -14.41
CA ASP A 193 -4.46 15.25 -13.87
C ASP A 193 -5.56 14.19 -13.92
N LEU A 194 -5.63 13.40 -14.98
CA LEU A 194 -6.55 12.27 -15.09
C LEU A 194 -6.27 11.19 -14.04
N LEU A 195 -5.00 10.80 -13.85
CA LEU A 195 -4.61 9.84 -12.82
C LEU A 195 -4.92 10.38 -11.43
N PHE A 196 -4.66 11.65 -11.18
CA PHE A 196 -4.95 12.30 -9.90
C PHE A 196 -6.47 12.32 -9.62
N ALA A 197 -7.31 12.62 -10.60
CA ALA A 197 -8.76 12.56 -10.49
C ALA A 197 -9.25 11.13 -10.19
N ALA A 198 -8.70 10.11 -10.86
CA ALA A 198 -9.03 8.70 -10.60
C ALA A 198 -8.68 8.27 -9.17
N VAL A 199 -7.53 8.71 -8.63
CA VAL A 199 -7.16 8.49 -7.22
C VAL A 199 -8.19 9.11 -6.28
N ASN A 200 -8.75 10.27 -6.61
CA ASN A 200 -9.77 10.91 -5.78
C ASN A 200 -11.07 10.11 -5.72
N VAL A 201 -11.49 9.53 -6.85
CA VAL A 201 -12.64 8.59 -6.87
C VAL A 201 -12.36 7.39 -5.96
N ALA A 202 -11.20 6.75 -6.09
CA ALA A 202 -10.82 5.63 -5.24
C ALA A 202 -10.87 6.00 -3.75
N ARG A 203 -10.35 7.19 -3.39
CA ARG A 203 -10.40 7.72 -2.03
C ARG A 203 -11.84 7.88 -1.51
N LYS A 204 -12.74 8.45 -2.32
CA LYS A 204 -14.17 8.63 -1.98
C LYS A 204 -14.87 7.29 -1.80
N LEU A 205 -14.52 6.29 -2.61
CA LEU A 205 -15.04 4.92 -2.50
C LEU A 205 -14.37 4.10 -1.37
N LYS A 206 -13.42 4.69 -0.63
CA LYS A 206 -12.63 4.01 0.42
C LYS A 206 -11.81 2.82 -0.12
N VAL A 207 -11.43 2.87 -1.39
CA VAL A 207 -10.56 1.90 -2.06
C VAL A 207 -9.13 2.42 -2.06
N ASP A 208 -8.16 1.54 -1.80
CA ASP A 208 -6.75 1.88 -1.95
C ASP A 208 -6.36 1.88 -3.44
N PRO A 209 -5.91 3.02 -4.02
CA PRO A 209 -5.64 3.10 -5.45
C PRO A 209 -4.40 2.31 -5.87
N GLU A 210 -3.37 2.20 -5.02
CA GLU A 210 -2.15 1.44 -5.29
C GLU A 210 -2.47 -0.06 -5.38
N LEU A 211 -3.15 -0.60 -4.37
CA LEU A 211 -3.53 -2.01 -4.34
C LEU A 211 -4.54 -2.36 -5.43
N ALA A 212 -5.50 -1.47 -5.72
CA ALA A 212 -6.46 -1.67 -6.80
C ALA A 212 -5.77 -1.77 -8.16
N LEU A 213 -4.79 -0.90 -8.45
CA LEU A 213 -4.04 -0.93 -9.70
C LEU A 213 -3.11 -2.14 -9.78
N ARG A 214 -2.44 -2.51 -8.69
CA ARG A 214 -1.63 -3.74 -8.60
C ARG A 214 -2.48 -4.97 -8.91
N SER A 215 -3.64 -5.11 -8.27
CA SER A 215 -4.58 -6.21 -8.51
C SER A 215 -5.05 -6.25 -9.97
N SER A 216 -5.35 -5.09 -10.57
CA SER A 216 -5.73 -5.00 -11.98
C SER A 216 -4.59 -5.43 -12.91
N SER A 217 -3.36 -5.01 -12.61
CA SER A 217 -2.17 -5.41 -13.37
C SER A 217 -1.90 -6.91 -13.27
N ALA A 218 -2.07 -7.52 -12.09
CA ALA A 218 -1.94 -8.96 -11.89
C ALA A 218 -3.00 -9.74 -12.69
N ARG A 219 -4.25 -9.28 -12.66
CA ARG A 219 -5.32 -9.88 -13.47
C ARG A 219 -5.06 -9.78 -14.97
N PHE A 220 -4.56 -8.62 -15.43
CA PHE A 220 -4.18 -8.45 -16.83
C PHE A 220 -3.08 -9.44 -17.24
N ARG A 221 -1.99 -9.51 -16.44
CA ARG A 221 -0.90 -10.45 -16.67
C ARG A 221 -1.40 -11.90 -16.75
N GLY A 222 -2.16 -12.35 -15.75
CA GLY A 222 -2.70 -13.71 -15.72
C GLY A 222 -3.60 -14.03 -16.93
N ARG A 223 -4.37 -13.05 -17.42
CA ARG A 223 -5.18 -13.21 -18.63
C ARG A 223 -4.34 -13.32 -19.91
N VAL A 224 -3.26 -12.56 -20.03
CA VAL A 224 -2.34 -12.67 -21.15
C VAL A 224 -1.63 -14.04 -21.16
N GLU A 225 -1.15 -14.49 -19.99
CA GLU A 225 -0.53 -15.82 -19.84
C GLU A 225 -1.53 -16.95 -20.12
N ALA A 226 -2.79 -16.81 -19.72
CA ALA A 226 -3.84 -17.76 -20.06
C ALA A 226 -4.15 -17.76 -21.57
N ALA A 227 -4.21 -16.60 -22.21
CA ALA A 227 -4.41 -16.47 -23.64
C ALA A 227 -3.26 -17.14 -24.44
N GLU A 228 -2.02 -16.99 -23.99
CA GLU A 228 -0.86 -17.67 -24.56
C GLU A 228 -1.01 -19.19 -24.47
N ARG A 229 -1.34 -19.74 -23.29
CA ARG A 229 -1.59 -21.17 -23.11
C ARG A 229 -2.74 -21.70 -24.00
N LEU A 230 -3.80 -20.92 -24.16
CA LEU A 230 -4.91 -21.30 -25.06
C LEU A 230 -4.46 -21.34 -26.52
N ALA A 231 -3.63 -20.38 -26.98
CA ALA A 231 -3.08 -20.39 -28.32
C ALA A 231 -2.16 -21.61 -28.55
N GLU A 232 -1.30 -21.93 -27.60
CA GLU A 232 -0.42 -23.10 -27.63
C GLU A 232 -1.23 -24.41 -27.69
N ALA A 233 -2.30 -24.53 -26.90
CA ALA A 233 -3.20 -25.68 -26.91
C ALA A 233 -3.92 -25.84 -28.27
N ASP A 234 -4.21 -24.75 -28.96
CA ASP A 234 -4.77 -24.74 -30.31
C ASP A 234 -3.66 -24.92 -31.40
N GLY A 235 -2.40 -25.18 -31.02
CA GLY A 235 -1.27 -25.42 -31.92
C GLY A 235 -0.71 -24.16 -32.57
N ALA A 236 -0.98 -22.99 -32.03
CA ALA A 236 -0.51 -21.71 -32.55
C ALA A 236 0.58 -21.12 -31.64
N ALA A 237 1.73 -20.74 -32.22
CA ALA A 237 2.76 -20.04 -31.47
C ALA A 237 2.36 -18.57 -31.24
N TRP A 238 2.39 -18.11 -29.99
CA TRP A 238 1.95 -16.75 -29.62
C TRP A 238 2.68 -15.65 -30.40
N ALA A 239 3.99 -15.85 -30.67
CA ALA A 239 4.82 -14.90 -31.40
C ALA A 239 4.35 -14.68 -32.85
N ASP A 240 3.76 -15.70 -33.47
CA ASP A 240 3.36 -15.71 -34.88
C ASP A 240 1.90 -15.24 -35.09
N LEU A 241 1.18 -14.96 -34.00
CA LEU A 241 -0.21 -14.52 -34.07
C LEU A 241 -0.31 -13.05 -34.50
N SER A 242 -1.31 -12.74 -35.31
CA SER A 242 -1.73 -11.34 -35.54
C SER A 242 -2.29 -10.74 -34.25
N GLU A 243 -2.29 -9.41 -34.18
CA GLU A 243 -2.86 -8.66 -33.04
C GLU A 243 -4.32 -9.08 -32.79
N GLU A 244 -5.15 -9.14 -33.83
CA GLU A 244 -6.55 -9.56 -33.75
C GLU A 244 -6.72 -10.95 -33.12
N ARG A 245 -5.88 -11.91 -33.51
CA ARG A 245 -5.92 -13.26 -32.94
C ARG A 245 -5.48 -13.29 -31.49
N ARG A 246 -4.47 -12.49 -31.11
CA ARG A 246 -4.07 -12.35 -29.69
C ARG A 246 -5.20 -11.77 -28.84
N PHE A 247 -5.89 -10.75 -29.32
CA PHE A 247 -7.06 -10.20 -28.62
C PHE A 247 -8.21 -11.21 -28.56
N GLY A 248 -8.40 -12.05 -29.56
CA GLY A 248 -9.38 -13.14 -29.55
C GLY A 248 -9.09 -14.15 -28.42
N TYR A 249 -7.84 -14.60 -28.28
CA TYR A 249 -7.44 -15.47 -27.18
C TYR A 249 -7.55 -14.79 -25.82
N TYR A 250 -7.18 -13.52 -25.73
CA TYR A 250 -7.35 -12.74 -24.49
C TYR A 250 -8.82 -12.61 -24.07
N ALA A 251 -9.72 -12.37 -25.00
CA ALA A 251 -11.17 -12.32 -24.74
C ALA A 251 -11.69 -13.68 -24.25
N ARG A 252 -11.23 -14.79 -24.88
CA ARG A 252 -11.58 -16.16 -24.46
C ARG A 252 -11.09 -16.44 -23.02
N ALA A 253 -9.83 -16.13 -22.71
CA ALA A 253 -9.27 -16.27 -21.37
C ALA A 253 -10.02 -15.43 -20.32
N ALA A 254 -10.46 -14.22 -20.67
CA ALA A 254 -11.25 -13.36 -19.81
C ALA A 254 -12.65 -13.92 -19.53
N PHE A 255 -13.26 -14.57 -20.52
CA PHE A 255 -14.57 -15.22 -20.38
C PHE A 255 -14.50 -16.48 -19.51
N GLU A 256 -13.50 -17.33 -19.72
CA GLU A 256 -13.28 -18.54 -18.91
C GLU A 256 -13.06 -18.20 -17.42
N ALA A 257 -12.25 -17.16 -17.14
CA ALA A 257 -12.01 -16.68 -15.77
C ALA A 257 -13.23 -16.01 -15.09
N ALA A 258 -14.25 -15.60 -15.84
CA ALA A 258 -15.48 -15.02 -15.29
C ALA A 258 -16.57 -16.07 -15.02
N GLY A 259 -16.39 -17.30 -15.52
CA GLY A 259 -17.32 -18.43 -15.33
C GLY A 259 -16.94 -19.36 -14.16
N GLU A 260 -15.77 -19.14 -13.54
CA GLU A 260 -15.33 -19.79 -12.31
C GLU A 260 -15.69 -18.94 -11.07
#